data_488db1731ac89e340288c75c4b8bfd6f
#
_entry.id   488db1731ac89e340288c75c4b8bfd6f
#
_cell.length_a   1.000
_cell.length_b   1.000
_cell.length_c   1.000
_cell.angle_alpha   90.00
_cell.angle_beta   90.00
_cell.angle_gamma   90.00
#
_symmetry.space_group_name_H-M   'P 1'
#
loop_
_entity.id
_entity.type
_entity.pdbx_description
1 polymer ?
#
loop_
_entity_poly.entity_id
_entity_poly.type
_entity_poly.pdbx_seq_one_letter_code
_entity_poly.pdbx_strand_id
1 'polypeptide(L)'
;MSNGDVRPPRRIAVIGGGPAGLFAAERLRAAGLDVDLYEAKGSPGRKFLIAGKGGLNLTHSDPRPLFDSRYREQATRVGRWLDGFDAQALRDWAAGFGVETYVGSSGRVFPVDRKAAPLLRGWIRRLKEQGVRLHVNHRWLGWSGDGALRFATDNGELEVRADATVLALGGGSWPQLGSDGAWVPALQARAVDIAPLQSANCGFDVAWTPFFAQRHAGAPLKPVVAHWHGLDGEPRALQGECVASEYGIEGSLIYALSADLRETLNRDGHATLWLDLVPGRDEARLLADLSQPRKGRSFGEHLRRQAGLDAVKTALVFETLGKDAGNDLAAVIATLKRLPLRLLRPRPMAEVISTAGGVRLDALDEGLMLRALPGVFCAGEMLDWEAPTGGYLLTACYASGLRAAEGVTAWLATR
;
A
#
# COMPACT_ATOMS: atom_id res chain seq x y z
N MET A 1 -4.85 -19.87 54.53
CA MET A 1 -5.30 -19.39 53.23
C MET A 1 -4.27 -18.37 52.76
N SER A 2 -3.34 -18.73 51.88
CA SER A 2 -2.29 -17.82 51.41
C SER A 2 -2.93 -16.77 50.51
N ASN A 3 -2.80 -15.51 50.87
CA ASN A 3 -3.07 -14.40 49.97
C ASN A 3 -2.17 -14.64 48.72
N GLY A 4 -2.76 -15.14 47.65
CA GLY A 4 -2.08 -15.20 46.37
C GLY A 4 -1.68 -13.78 45.98
N ASP A 5 -0.39 -13.59 45.81
CA ASP A 5 0.24 -12.36 45.34
C ASP A 5 -0.33 -12.07 43.95
N VAL A 6 -1.44 -11.35 43.87
CA VAL A 6 -2.04 -10.90 42.60
C VAL A 6 -1.11 -9.84 42.06
N ARG A 7 -0.13 -10.26 41.25
CA ARG A 7 0.71 -9.30 40.50
C ARG A 7 -0.22 -8.34 39.73
N PRO A 8 0.05 -7.03 39.79
CA PRO A 8 -0.73 -6.08 38.99
C PRO A 8 -0.65 -6.50 37.51
N PRO A 9 -1.76 -6.34 36.75
CA PRO A 9 -1.77 -6.72 35.34
C PRO A 9 -0.68 -5.97 34.58
N ARG A 10 0.04 -6.70 33.72
CA ARG A 10 1.11 -6.14 32.88
C ARG A 10 0.52 -5.08 31.95
N ARG A 11 1.13 -3.91 31.91
CA ARG A 11 0.70 -2.74 31.13
C ARG A 11 1.42 -2.70 29.79
N ILE A 12 0.67 -2.71 28.69
CA ILE A 12 1.18 -2.69 27.32
C ILE A 12 0.81 -1.37 26.63
N ALA A 13 1.81 -0.70 26.06
CA ALA A 13 1.60 0.45 25.21
C ALA A 13 1.58 0.01 23.73
N VAL A 14 0.46 0.27 23.05
CA VAL A 14 0.36 0.13 21.59
C VAL A 14 0.38 1.52 20.98
N ILE A 15 1.32 1.80 20.06
CA ILE A 15 1.52 3.13 19.50
C ILE A 15 1.18 3.11 18.01
N GLY A 16 0.11 3.80 17.64
CA GLY A 16 -0.48 3.85 16.30
C GLY A 16 -1.83 3.16 16.23
N GLY A 17 -2.88 3.93 15.94
CA GLY A 17 -4.27 3.48 15.83
C GLY A 17 -4.65 3.02 14.41
N GLY A 18 -3.69 2.51 13.61
CA GLY A 18 -3.94 1.86 12.34
C GLY A 18 -4.39 0.41 12.49
N PRO A 19 -4.67 -0.33 11.38
CA PRO A 19 -5.13 -1.72 11.43
C PRO A 19 -4.23 -2.64 12.25
N ALA A 20 -2.91 -2.55 12.10
CA ALA A 20 -1.97 -3.38 12.84
C ALA A 20 -2.03 -3.10 14.35
N GLY A 21 -2.03 -1.84 14.77
CA GLY A 21 -2.07 -1.49 16.20
C GLY A 21 -3.41 -1.79 16.85
N LEU A 22 -4.53 -1.49 16.17
CA LEU A 22 -5.86 -1.84 16.66
C LEU A 22 -6.01 -3.34 16.85
N PHE A 23 -5.48 -4.15 15.89
CA PHE A 23 -5.58 -5.60 15.98
C PHE A 23 -4.65 -6.17 17.05
N ALA A 24 -3.43 -5.65 17.17
CA ALA A 24 -2.54 -6.01 18.27
C ALA A 24 -3.18 -5.71 19.64
N ALA A 25 -3.79 -4.53 19.81
CA ALA A 25 -4.48 -4.16 21.05
C ALA A 25 -5.64 -5.11 21.38
N GLU A 26 -6.45 -5.50 20.38
CA GLU A 26 -7.54 -6.48 20.54
C GLU A 26 -6.99 -7.83 21.05
N ARG A 27 -5.92 -8.33 20.44
CA ARG A 27 -5.32 -9.63 20.77
C ARG A 27 -4.64 -9.63 22.14
N LEU A 28 -3.92 -8.57 22.47
CA LEU A 28 -3.30 -8.39 23.79
C LEU A 28 -4.35 -8.31 24.89
N ARG A 29 -5.45 -7.60 24.65
CA ARG A 29 -6.54 -7.52 25.63
C ARG A 29 -7.24 -8.86 25.80
N ALA A 30 -7.44 -9.62 24.73
CA ALA A 30 -7.99 -10.98 24.79
C ALA A 30 -7.07 -11.95 25.57
N ALA A 31 -5.75 -11.70 25.59
CA ALA A 31 -4.78 -12.43 26.40
C ALA A 31 -4.75 -11.98 27.89
N GLY A 32 -5.65 -11.08 28.33
CA GLY A 32 -5.77 -10.63 29.70
C GLY A 32 -4.80 -9.51 30.11
N LEU A 33 -4.10 -8.89 29.17
CA LEU A 33 -3.16 -7.80 29.43
C LEU A 33 -3.85 -6.44 29.48
N ASP A 34 -3.33 -5.48 30.25
CA ASP A 34 -3.80 -4.11 30.27
C ASP A 34 -3.22 -3.32 29.10
N VAL A 35 -4.10 -2.78 28.23
CA VAL A 35 -3.68 -2.16 26.99
C VAL A 35 -4.06 -0.69 26.92
N ASP A 36 -3.06 0.16 26.72
CA ASP A 36 -3.17 1.57 26.36
C ASP A 36 -2.78 1.73 24.88
N LEU A 37 -3.71 2.21 24.05
CA LEU A 37 -3.45 2.51 22.65
C LEU A 37 -3.34 4.03 22.45
N TYR A 38 -2.21 4.48 21.93
CA TYR A 38 -1.89 5.87 21.67
C TYR A 38 -1.96 6.18 20.17
N GLU A 39 -2.73 7.20 19.81
CA GLU A 39 -2.94 7.65 18.43
C GLU A 39 -2.60 9.14 18.31
N ALA A 40 -1.77 9.50 17.32
CA ALA A 40 -1.32 10.88 17.11
C ALA A 40 -2.43 11.84 16.68
N LYS A 41 -3.46 11.33 16.05
CA LYS A 41 -4.59 12.13 15.53
C LYS A 41 -5.80 12.02 16.45
N GLY A 42 -6.80 12.89 16.25
CA GLY A 42 -8.05 12.90 17.05
C GLY A 42 -8.95 11.67 16.86
N SER A 43 -8.58 10.70 16.05
CA SER A 43 -9.29 9.42 15.90
C SER A 43 -8.42 8.36 15.26
N PRO A 44 -8.53 7.07 15.65
CA PRO A 44 -7.82 5.97 14.99
C PRO A 44 -8.42 5.63 13.62
N GLY A 45 -7.68 4.86 12.81
CA GLY A 45 -8.14 4.27 11.56
C GLY A 45 -8.33 5.25 10.40
N ARG A 46 -7.73 6.44 10.42
CA ARG A 46 -7.94 7.46 9.39
C ARG A 46 -7.54 7.00 7.99
N LYS A 47 -6.33 6.41 7.85
CA LYS A 47 -5.88 5.87 6.56
C LYS A 47 -6.75 4.70 6.09
N PHE A 48 -7.23 3.85 7.02
CA PHE A 48 -8.18 2.78 6.74
C PHE A 48 -9.51 3.31 6.17
N LEU A 49 -10.04 4.42 6.71
CA LEU A 49 -11.25 5.06 6.19
C LEU A 49 -11.07 5.63 4.78
N ILE A 50 -9.91 6.25 4.49
CA ILE A 50 -9.60 6.78 3.16
C ILE A 50 -9.41 5.65 2.15
N ALA A 51 -8.76 4.56 2.52
CA ALA A 51 -8.64 3.37 1.67
C ALA A 51 -10.01 2.80 1.27
N GLY A 52 -11.05 3.02 2.07
CA GLY A 52 -12.43 2.65 1.77
C GLY A 52 -13.22 3.66 0.92
N LYS A 53 -12.66 4.80 0.51
CA LYS A 53 -13.39 5.86 -0.20
C LYS A 53 -13.94 5.41 -1.57
N GLY A 54 -13.21 4.57 -2.29
CA GLY A 54 -13.64 3.93 -3.54
C GLY A 54 -14.29 2.55 -3.38
N GLY A 55 -14.49 2.12 -2.13
CA GLY A 55 -14.90 0.78 -1.71
C GLY A 55 -13.75 0.07 -0.99
N LEU A 56 -14.01 -0.36 0.25
CA LEU A 56 -13.00 -1.03 1.08
C LEU A 56 -12.63 -2.38 0.45
N ASN A 57 -11.45 -2.47 -0.13
CA ASN A 57 -10.87 -3.75 -0.52
C ASN A 57 -10.20 -4.38 0.71
N LEU A 58 -10.93 -5.27 1.38
CA LEU A 58 -10.53 -5.83 2.69
C LEU A 58 -9.37 -6.82 2.56
N THR A 59 -9.49 -7.76 1.60
CA THR A 59 -8.49 -8.79 1.32
C THR A 59 -8.62 -9.28 -0.13
N HIS A 60 -7.95 -10.39 -0.48
CA HIS A 60 -8.00 -11.03 -1.79
C HIS A 60 -8.34 -12.51 -1.66
N SER A 61 -8.92 -13.10 -2.70
CA SER A 61 -9.27 -14.52 -2.74
C SER A 61 -8.21 -15.41 -3.42
N ASP A 62 -7.04 -14.88 -3.69
CA ASP A 62 -5.92 -15.69 -4.22
C ASP A 62 -5.64 -16.86 -3.27
N PRO A 63 -5.35 -18.07 -3.81
CA PRO A 63 -4.87 -19.17 -2.98
C PRO A 63 -3.51 -18.82 -2.33
N ARG A 64 -3.22 -19.36 -1.15
CA ARG A 64 -2.08 -19.00 -0.30
C ARG A 64 -0.73 -18.92 -1.04
N PRO A 65 -0.31 -19.88 -1.88
CA PRO A 65 0.98 -19.76 -2.58
C PRO A 65 1.06 -18.51 -3.47
N LEU A 66 -0.04 -18.16 -4.16
CA LEU A 66 -0.11 -16.96 -4.98
C LEU A 66 -0.24 -15.69 -4.12
N PHE A 67 -1.04 -15.74 -3.04
CA PHE A 67 -1.19 -14.65 -2.10
C PHE A 67 0.16 -14.28 -1.46
N ASP A 68 0.88 -15.28 -0.98
CA ASP A 68 2.18 -15.10 -0.32
C ASP A 68 3.23 -14.51 -1.29
N SER A 69 3.23 -14.93 -2.56
CA SER A 69 4.14 -14.41 -3.58
C SER A 69 4.00 -12.90 -3.83
N ARG A 70 2.85 -12.31 -3.45
CA ARG A 70 2.61 -10.85 -3.58
C ARG A 70 3.52 -10.00 -2.68
N TYR A 71 4.12 -10.60 -1.66
CA TYR A 71 5.07 -9.94 -0.75
C TYR A 71 6.54 -10.06 -1.21
N ARG A 72 6.76 -10.46 -2.48
CA ARG A 72 8.06 -10.45 -3.15
C ARG A 72 9.14 -11.19 -2.34
N GLU A 73 10.26 -10.53 -2.05
CA GLU A 73 11.38 -11.08 -1.27
C GLU A 73 10.99 -11.48 0.15
N GLN A 74 9.94 -10.87 0.70
CA GLN A 74 9.43 -11.15 2.05
C GLN A 74 8.33 -12.21 2.07
N ALA A 75 8.00 -12.84 0.94
CA ALA A 75 6.91 -13.82 0.81
C ALA A 75 6.96 -14.91 1.90
N THR A 76 8.14 -15.47 2.17
CA THR A 76 8.30 -16.52 3.19
C THR A 76 8.03 -16.01 4.61
N ARG A 77 8.50 -14.80 4.95
CA ARG A 77 8.34 -14.24 6.30
C ARG A 77 6.93 -13.78 6.56
N VAL A 78 6.36 -13.04 5.61
CA VAL A 78 4.96 -12.60 5.68
C VAL A 78 4.02 -13.81 5.62
N GLY A 79 4.32 -14.82 4.81
CA GLY A 79 3.58 -16.09 4.76
C GLY A 79 3.43 -16.74 6.15
N ARG A 80 4.48 -16.74 6.97
CA ARG A 80 4.42 -17.24 8.36
C ARG A 80 3.47 -16.43 9.25
N TRP A 81 3.34 -15.11 9.03
CA TRP A 81 2.35 -14.32 9.76
C TRP A 81 0.93 -14.68 9.32
N LEU A 82 0.76 -14.90 8.01
CA LEU A 82 -0.51 -15.31 7.42
C LEU A 82 -0.94 -16.73 7.83
N ASP A 83 -0.04 -17.59 8.30
CA ASP A 83 -0.40 -18.88 8.90
C ASP A 83 -1.25 -18.71 10.16
N GLY A 84 -1.05 -17.60 10.89
CA GLY A 84 -1.87 -17.24 12.06
C GLY A 84 -3.14 -16.46 11.71
N PHE A 85 -3.11 -15.65 10.64
CA PHE A 85 -4.24 -14.81 10.25
C PHE A 85 -4.21 -14.47 8.76
N ASP A 86 -4.91 -15.25 7.96
CA ASP A 86 -4.98 -15.14 6.52
C ASP A 86 -6.21 -14.36 6.00
N ALA A 87 -6.42 -14.41 4.69
CA ALA A 87 -7.54 -13.76 4.03
C ALA A 87 -8.91 -14.28 4.51
N GLN A 88 -9.04 -15.57 4.80
CA GLN A 88 -10.29 -16.14 5.30
C GLN A 88 -10.53 -15.72 6.76
N ALA A 89 -9.49 -15.79 7.60
CA ALA A 89 -9.57 -15.32 8.98
C ALA A 89 -9.99 -13.84 9.08
N LEU A 90 -9.50 -12.99 8.16
CA LEU A 90 -9.90 -11.59 8.09
C LEU A 90 -11.38 -11.42 7.69
N ARG A 91 -11.89 -12.24 6.79
CA ARG A 91 -13.32 -12.25 6.43
C ARG A 91 -14.18 -12.69 7.60
N ASP A 92 -13.79 -13.76 8.29
CA ASP A 92 -14.50 -14.29 9.46
C ASP A 92 -14.49 -13.29 10.63
N TRP A 93 -13.37 -12.61 10.83
CA TRP A 93 -13.27 -11.51 11.80
C TRP A 93 -14.23 -10.36 11.46
N ALA A 94 -14.31 -9.94 10.20
CA ALA A 94 -15.26 -8.91 9.75
C ALA A 94 -16.72 -9.35 9.92
N ALA A 95 -17.03 -10.61 9.63
CA ALA A 95 -18.36 -11.21 9.86
C ALA A 95 -18.77 -11.15 11.34
N GLY A 96 -17.80 -11.27 12.27
CA GLY A 96 -18.01 -11.07 13.71
C GLY A 96 -18.47 -9.66 14.12
N PHE A 97 -18.47 -8.70 13.20
CA PHE A 97 -19.07 -7.36 13.34
C PHE A 97 -20.38 -7.21 12.55
N GLY A 98 -20.90 -8.29 11.97
CA GLY A 98 -22.05 -8.26 11.07
C GLY A 98 -21.71 -7.68 9.69
N VAL A 99 -20.44 -7.67 9.31
CA VAL A 99 -19.96 -7.18 8.01
C VAL A 99 -19.74 -8.37 7.08
N GLU A 100 -20.74 -8.67 6.27
CA GLU A 100 -20.63 -9.70 5.22
C GLU A 100 -19.73 -9.22 4.10
N THR A 101 -19.02 -10.17 3.45
CA THR A 101 -18.09 -9.89 2.37
C THR A 101 -18.39 -10.72 1.12
N TYR A 102 -18.11 -10.15 -0.05
CA TYR A 102 -18.19 -10.85 -1.33
C TYR A 102 -16.86 -10.75 -2.11
N VAL A 103 -16.66 -11.70 -3.02
CA VAL A 103 -15.52 -11.71 -3.94
C VAL A 103 -15.93 -11.04 -5.24
N GLY A 104 -15.23 -9.98 -5.63
CA GLY A 104 -15.40 -9.33 -6.93
C GLY A 104 -14.76 -10.12 -8.09
N SER A 105 -15.05 -9.73 -9.33
CA SER A 105 -14.55 -10.41 -10.53
C SER A 105 -13.03 -10.49 -10.66
N SER A 106 -12.31 -9.57 -9.99
CA SER A 106 -10.85 -9.52 -9.96
C SER A 106 -10.22 -10.27 -8.78
N GLY A 107 -10.98 -11.05 -8.01
CA GLY A 107 -10.52 -11.73 -6.80
C GLY A 107 -10.46 -10.83 -5.55
N ARG A 108 -10.66 -9.53 -5.68
CA ARG A 108 -10.71 -8.60 -4.55
C ARG A 108 -11.94 -8.86 -3.68
N VAL A 109 -11.77 -8.82 -2.38
CA VAL A 109 -12.84 -9.05 -1.39
C VAL A 109 -13.29 -7.71 -0.80
N PHE A 110 -14.60 -7.47 -0.85
CA PHE A 110 -15.21 -6.23 -0.37
C PHE A 110 -16.33 -6.55 0.65
N PRO A 111 -16.56 -5.68 1.64
CA PRO A 111 -17.83 -5.65 2.34
C PRO A 111 -18.99 -5.47 1.35
N VAL A 112 -20.16 -6.03 1.63
CA VAL A 112 -21.35 -5.92 0.76
C VAL A 112 -21.74 -4.45 0.54
N ASP A 113 -21.65 -3.61 1.57
CA ASP A 113 -21.90 -2.17 1.48
C ASP A 113 -20.69 -1.36 0.96
N ARG A 114 -19.55 -2.01 0.73
CA ARG A 114 -18.27 -1.45 0.27
C ARG A 114 -17.69 -0.35 1.19
N LYS A 115 -18.18 -0.18 2.41
CA LYS A 115 -17.80 0.90 3.33
C LYS A 115 -16.85 0.43 4.43
N ALA A 116 -15.82 1.24 4.73
CA ALA A 116 -14.91 0.99 5.85
C ALA A 116 -15.49 1.44 7.20
N ALA A 117 -16.33 2.47 7.20
CA ALA A 117 -16.78 3.13 8.42
C ALA A 117 -17.63 2.24 9.36
N PRO A 118 -18.56 1.39 8.91
CA PRO A 118 -19.29 0.50 9.81
C PRO A 118 -18.37 -0.48 10.53
N LEU A 119 -17.43 -1.10 9.80
CA LEU A 119 -16.45 -2.03 10.36
C LEU A 119 -15.58 -1.33 11.41
N LEU A 120 -15.01 -0.17 11.10
CA LEU A 120 -14.15 0.55 12.04
C LEU A 120 -14.92 1.00 13.29
N ARG A 121 -16.16 1.48 13.17
CA ARG A 121 -16.97 1.87 14.33
C ARG A 121 -17.28 0.68 15.24
N GLY A 122 -17.67 -0.45 14.65
CA GLY A 122 -17.88 -1.70 15.39
C GLY A 122 -16.62 -2.14 16.14
N TRP A 123 -15.48 -2.06 15.47
CA TRP A 123 -14.19 -2.43 16.04
C TRP A 123 -13.76 -1.54 17.21
N ILE A 124 -13.84 -0.23 17.06
CA ILE A 124 -13.52 0.72 18.14
C ILE A 124 -14.44 0.53 19.35
N ARG A 125 -15.74 0.25 19.11
CA ARG A 125 -16.68 -0.06 20.20
C ARG A 125 -16.25 -1.34 20.93
N ARG A 126 -15.97 -2.43 20.20
CA ARG A 126 -15.50 -3.70 20.79
C ARG A 126 -14.25 -3.49 21.65
N LEU A 127 -13.25 -2.76 21.16
CA LEU A 127 -12.03 -2.48 21.90
C LEU A 127 -12.31 -1.77 23.22
N LYS A 128 -13.19 -0.78 23.22
CA LYS A 128 -13.61 -0.06 24.45
C LYS A 128 -14.36 -0.98 25.43
N GLU A 129 -15.27 -1.80 24.93
CA GLU A 129 -16.02 -2.78 25.72
C GLU A 129 -15.10 -3.83 26.35
N GLN A 130 -14.03 -4.22 25.66
CA GLN A 130 -12.99 -5.10 26.15
C GLN A 130 -12.05 -4.42 27.17
N GLY A 131 -12.12 -3.09 27.34
CA GLY A 131 -11.31 -2.33 28.28
C GLY A 131 -9.99 -1.83 27.72
N VAL A 132 -9.81 -1.75 26.39
CA VAL A 132 -8.68 -1.02 25.79
C VAL A 132 -8.86 0.48 26.03
N ARG A 133 -7.86 1.14 26.62
CA ARG A 133 -7.84 2.59 26.84
C ARG A 133 -7.28 3.27 25.59
N LEU A 134 -8.10 4.10 24.94
CA LEU A 134 -7.73 4.82 23.71
C LEU A 134 -7.33 6.26 24.04
N HIS A 135 -6.08 6.62 23.76
CA HIS A 135 -5.51 7.94 23.95
C HIS A 135 -5.29 8.59 22.58
N VAL A 136 -6.19 9.47 22.16
CA VAL A 136 -6.07 10.25 20.91
C VAL A 136 -5.30 11.55 21.16
N ASN A 137 -4.80 12.20 20.09
CA ASN A 137 -3.93 13.39 20.16
C ASN A 137 -2.65 13.14 20.98
N HIS A 138 -2.13 11.92 20.95
CA HIS A 138 -0.89 11.52 21.60
C HIS A 138 0.14 11.14 20.54
N ARG A 139 0.95 12.09 20.10
CA ARG A 139 2.02 11.86 19.13
C ARG A 139 3.26 11.34 19.84
N TRP A 140 3.68 10.13 19.50
CA TRP A 140 4.92 9.56 20.03
C TRP A 140 6.15 10.32 19.53
N LEU A 141 7.08 10.62 20.45
CA LEU A 141 8.31 11.37 20.24
C LEU A 141 9.59 10.52 20.42
N GLY A 142 9.46 9.23 20.70
CA GLY A 142 10.57 8.38 21.08
C GLY A 142 10.59 8.08 22.59
N TRP A 143 11.78 7.95 23.12
CA TRP A 143 12.01 7.64 24.54
C TRP A 143 12.74 8.78 25.24
N SER A 144 12.49 8.93 26.55
CA SER A 144 13.33 9.73 27.44
C SER A 144 14.68 9.06 27.70
N GLY A 145 15.58 9.75 28.39
CA GLY A 145 16.91 9.22 28.75
C GLY A 145 16.85 7.98 29.65
N ASP A 146 15.80 7.84 30.45
CA ASP A 146 15.55 6.72 31.35
C ASP A 146 14.62 5.64 30.76
N GLY A 147 14.32 5.74 29.45
CA GLY A 147 13.58 4.72 28.68
C GLY A 147 12.06 4.81 28.75
N ALA A 148 11.47 5.86 29.35
CA ALA A 148 10.04 6.07 29.29
C ALA A 148 9.62 6.51 27.87
N LEU A 149 8.41 6.14 27.43
CA LEU A 149 7.80 6.58 26.17
C LEU A 149 7.40 8.04 26.30
N ARG A 150 7.78 8.90 25.35
CA ARG A 150 7.43 10.32 25.32
C ARG A 150 6.37 10.58 24.27
N PHE A 151 5.38 11.39 24.65
CA PHE A 151 4.29 11.81 23.77
C PHE A 151 4.10 13.31 23.83
N ALA A 152 3.91 13.94 22.66
CA ALA A 152 3.32 15.28 22.60
C ALA A 152 1.79 15.14 22.65
N THR A 153 1.17 15.93 23.53
CA THR A 153 -0.29 15.99 23.72
C THR A 153 -0.79 17.44 23.68
N ASP A 154 -2.10 17.64 23.65
CA ASP A 154 -2.71 18.98 23.71
C ASP A 154 -2.36 19.73 25.02
N ASN A 155 -1.95 19.01 26.07
CA ASN A 155 -1.59 19.56 27.39
C ASN A 155 -0.06 19.60 27.65
N GLY A 156 0.76 19.43 26.61
CA GLY A 156 2.22 19.36 26.71
C GLY A 156 2.77 17.94 26.57
N GLU A 157 4.01 17.72 26.98
CA GLU A 157 4.65 16.41 26.91
C GLU A 157 4.20 15.50 28.05
N LEU A 158 4.01 14.23 27.73
CA LEU A 158 3.66 13.16 28.66
C LEU A 158 4.69 12.03 28.56
N GLU A 159 5.14 11.55 29.72
CA GLU A 159 5.96 10.33 29.81
C GLU A 159 5.14 9.15 30.34
N VAL A 160 5.32 8.00 29.69
CA VAL A 160 4.60 6.76 30.05
C VAL A 160 5.57 5.59 30.16
N ARG A 161 5.41 4.76 31.18
CA ARG A 161 6.12 3.49 31.31
C ARG A 161 5.16 2.35 31.02
N ALA A 162 5.64 1.35 30.27
CA ALA A 162 4.93 0.12 29.96
C ALA A 162 5.85 -1.08 30.15
N ASP A 163 5.29 -2.25 30.43
CA ASP A 163 6.04 -3.51 30.52
C ASP A 163 6.52 -3.98 29.14
N ALA A 164 5.72 -3.72 28.09
CA ALA A 164 6.11 -3.92 26.70
C ALA A 164 5.44 -2.86 25.80
N THR A 165 6.02 -2.64 24.62
CA THR A 165 5.56 -1.66 23.65
C THR A 165 5.38 -2.31 22.28
N VAL A 166 4.24 -2.06 21.61
CA VAL A 166 4.04 -2.39 20.19
C VAL A 166 4.01 -1.11 19.39
N LEU A 167 4.98 -0.94 18.50
CA LEU A 167 5.02 0.14 17.53
C LEU A 167 4.27 -0.28 16.26
N ALA A 168 3.23 0.48 15.89
CA ALA A 168 2.42 0.26 14.69
C ALA A 168 2.22 1.59 13.94
N LEU A 169 3.35 2.28 13.70
CA LEU A 169 3.42 3.68 13.30
C LEU A 169 3.17 3.92 11.81
N GLY A 170 2.95 2.87 11.02
CA GLY A 170 2.75 2.94 9.57
C GLY A 170 4.01 3.31 8.81
N GLY A 171 3.87 3.53 7.50
CA GLY A 171 4.94 3.99 6.62
C GLY A 171 5.08 5.52 6.60
N GLY A 172 5.30 6.09 5.39
CA GLY A 172 5.44 7.53 5.16
C GLY A 172 4.36 8.12 4.24
N SER A 173 3.43 7.30 3.75
CA SER A 173 2.39 7.75 2.83
C SER A 173 1.19 8.36 3.57
N TRP A 174 0.66 9.49 3.08
CA TRP A 174 -0.43 10.25 3.70
C TRP A 174 -0.08 10.84 5.07
N PRO A 175 0.93 11.70 5.17
CA PRO A 175 1.38 12.29 6.44
C PRO A 175 0.28 13.09 7.16
N GLN A 176 -0.65 13.70 6.42
CA GLN A 176 -1.82 14.39 6.97
C GLN A 176 -2.75 13.45 7.75
N LEU A 177 -2.72 12.15 7.49
CA LEU A 177 -3.51 11.13 8.18
C LEU A 177 -2.75 10.45 9.33
N GLY A 178 -1.48 10.81 9.55
CA GLY A 178 -0.64 10.30 10.63
C GLY A 178 0.42 9.26 10.23
N SER A 179 0.51 8.89 8.94
CA SER A 179 1.56 8.01 8.42
C SER A 179 2.62 8.88 7.74
N ASP A 180 3.59 9.38 8.51
CA ASP A 180 4.55 10.42 8.08
C ASP A 180 6.02 9.98 8.11
N GLY A 181 6.31 8.75 8.55
CA GLY A 181 7.67 8.24 8.67
C GLY A 181 8.52 8.91 9.75
N ALA A 182 7.95 9.81 10.56
CA ALA A 182 8.68 10.59 11.56
C ALA A 182 9.31 9.73 12.68
N TRP A 183 8.96 8.46 12.77
CA TRP A 183 9.51 7.49 13.70
C TRP A 183 10.93 7.00 13.32
N VAL A 184 11.33 7.13 12.06
CA VAL A 184 12.61 6.61 11.54
C VAL A 184 13.81 7.10 12.33
N PRO A 185 14.01 8.43 12.56
CA PRO A 185 15.18 8.91 13.31
C PRO A 185 15.23 8.40 14.74
N ALA A 186 14.07 8.23 15.41
CA ALA A 186 14.02 7.75 16.79
C ALA A 186 14.48 6.29 16.93
N LEU A 187 14.18 5.45 15.94
CA LEU A 187 14.63 4.05 15.91
C LEU A 187 16.09 3.93 15.45
N GLN A 188 16.52 4.73 14.46
CA GLN A 188 17.92 4.77 14.02
C GLN A 188 18.85 5.20 15.15
N ALA A 189 18.44 6.17 15.98
CA ALA A 189 19.21 6.57 17.17
C ALA A 189 19.37 5.46 18.22
N ARG A 190 18.58 4.38 18.10
CA ARG A 190 18.64 3.18 18.94
C ARG A 190 19.26 1.98 18.20
N ALA A 191 20.02 2.22 17.14
CA ALA A 191 20.71 1.22 16.33
C ALA A 191 19.77 0.16 15.70
N VAL A 192 18.52 0.53 15.42
CA VAL A 192 17.61 -0.34 14.65
C VAL A 192 17.93 -0.16 13.17
N ASP A 193 18.10 -1.28 12.45
CA ASP A 193 18.35 -1.28 11.02
C ASP A 193 17.05 -1.01 10.25
N ILE A 194 17.05 0.06 9.44
CA ILE A 194 15.88 0.55 8.71
C ILE A 194 16.23 0.75 7.25
N ALA A 195 15.49 0.07 6.36
CA ALA A 195 15.54 0.33 4.93
C ALA A 195 14.90 1.69 4.63
N PRO A 196 15.50 2.52 3.75
CA PRO A 196 14.93 3.80 3.37
C PRO A 196 13.48 3.67 2.91
N LEU A 197 12.61 4.56 3.40
CA LEU A 197 11.21 4.59 2.97
C LEU A 197 11.12 5.05 1.52
N GLN A 198 10.32 4.35 0.72
CA GLN A 198 10.13 4.61 -0.70
C GLN A 198 8.64 4.57 -1.07
N SER A 199 8.29 5.30 -2.13
CA SER A 199 6.95 5.29 -2.70
C SER A 199 6.59 3.92 -3.24
N ALA A 200 5.46 3.35 -2.83
CA ALA A 200 4.93 2.08 -3.32
C ALA A 200 3.46 2.24 -3.72
N ASN A 201 2.99 1.39 -4.63
CA ASN A 201 1.67 1.53 -5.25
C ASN A 201 1.46 2.97 -5.75
N CYS A 202 2.37 3.43 -6.58
CA CYS A 202 2.51 4.83 -6.97
C CYS A 202 2.41 5.01 -8.49
N GLY A 203 2.05 6.23 -8.91
CA GLY A 203 2.25 6.71 -10.27
C GLY A 203 3.68 7.15 -10.51
N PHE A 204 3.96 7.53 -11.76
CA PHE A 204 5.27 8.00 -12.20
C PHE A 204 5.14 9.28 -13.01
N ASP A 205 6.10 10.18 -12.83
CA ASP A 205 6.21 11.37 -13.67
C ASP A 205 6.66 10.97 -15.09
N VAL A 206 6.03 11.61 -16.07
CA VAL A 206 6.37 11.53 -17.50
C VAL A 206 6.47 12.97 -18.03
N ALA A 207 7.40 13.24 -18.93
CA ALA A 207 7.59 14.57 -19.51
C ALA A 207 6.53 14.86 -20.58
N TRP A 208 5.27 15.01 -20.18
CA TRP A 208 4.22 15.46 -21.10
C TRP A 208 4.48 16.87 -21.62
N THR A 209 4.11 17.14 -22.87
CA THR A 209 4.00 18.53 -23.30
C THR A 209 2.90 19.25 -22.49
N PRO A 210 3.04 20.56 -22.25
CA PRO A 210 2.00 21.34 -21.57
C PRO A 210 0.62 21.20 -22.22
N PHE A 211 0.60 21.07 -23.55
CA PHE A 211 -0.62 20.86 -24.31
C PHE A 211 -1.31 19.54 -23.97
N PHE A 212 -0.55 18.43 -23.89
CA PHE A 212 -1.10 17.12 -23.55
C PHE A 212 -1.58 17.11 -22.10
N ALA A 213 -0.76 17.56 -21.16
CA ALA A 213 -1.10 17.63 -19.75
C ALA A 213 -2.40 18.41 -19.50
N GLN A 214 -2.51 19.62 -20.07
CA GLN A 214 -3.68 20.47 -19.87
C GLN A 214 -4.98 19.87 -20.41
N ARG A 215 -4.92 19.13 -21.52
CA ARG A 215 -6.14 18.62 -22.20
C ARG A 215 -6.55 17.23 -21.79
N HIS A 216 -5.62 16.42 -21.30
CA HIS A 216 -5.84 14.99 -21.10
C HIS A 216 -5.58 14.51 -19.65
N ALA A 217 -5.22 15.43 -18.73
CA ALA A 217 -5.13 15.08 -17.32
C ALA A 217 -6.45 14.51 -16.79
N GLY A 218 -6.37 13.38 -16.09
CA GLY A 218 -7.51 12.62 -15.60
C GLY A 218 -8.17 11.68 -16.61
N ALA A 219 -7.69 11.65 -17.88
CA ALA A 219 -8.27 10.78 -18.89
C ALA A 219 -7.89 9.31 -18.70
N PRO A 220 -8.85 8.37 -18.72
CA PRO A 220 -8.58 6.96 -18.60
C PRO A 220 -8.02 6.37 -19.89
N LEU A 221 -7.03 5.50 -19.77
CA LEU A 221 -6.47 4.66 -20.84
C LEU A 221 -6.94 3.23 -20.62
N LYS A 222 -7.90 2.76 -21.42
CA LYS A 222 -8.51 1.43 -21.27
C LYS A 222 -9.16 0.91 -22.56
N PRO A 223 -9.13 -0.43 -22.82
CA PRO A 223 -8.11 -1.29 -22.26
C PRO A 223 -6.72 -0.98 -22.83
N VAL A 224 -5.68 -1.28 -22.09
CA VAL A 224 -4.29 -1.23 -22.55
C VAL A 224 -3.55 -2.46 -22.03
N VAL A 225 -2.43 -2.83 -22.68
CA VAL A 225 -1.46 -3.78 -22.10
C VAL A 225 -0.17 -3.02 -21.82
N ALA A 226 0.25 -3.08 -20.57
CA ALA A 226 1.56 -2.60 -20.15
C ALA A 226 2.61 -3.69 -20.35
N HIS A 227 3.76 -3.33 -20.92
CA HIS A 227 4.92 -4.19 -21.07
C HIS A 227 6.11 -3.56 -20.36
N TRP A 228 6.85 -4.35 -19.59
CA TRP A 228 8.04 -3.91 -18.88
C TRP A 228 9.01 -5.09 -18.72
N HIS A 229 10.21 -4.83 -18.24
CA HIS A 229 11.13 -5.88 -17.80
C HIS A 229 11.08 -5.97 -16.28
N GLY A 230 10.97 -7.18 -15.74
CA GLY A 230 11.15 -7.43 -14.31
C GLY A 230 12.61 -7.13 -13.89
N LEU A 231 12.86 -7.15 -12.59
CA LEU A 231 14.22 -6.96 -12.04
C LEU A 231 15.19 -8.09 -12.45
N ASP A 232 14.64 -9.26 -12.79
CA ASP A 232 15.33 -10.41 -13.37
C ASP A 232 15.67 -10.23 -14.87
N GLY A 233 15.24 -9.13 -15.49
CA GLY A 233 15.40 -8.84 -16.91
C GLY A 233 14.35 -9.49 -17.82
N GLU A 234 13.47 -10.33 -17.27
CA GLU A 234 12.46 -11.03 -18.06
C GLU A 234 11.34 -10.10 -18.51
N PRO A 235 10.86 -10.24 -19.76
CA PRO A 235 9.74 -9.44 -20.26
C PRO A 235 8.45 -9.84 -19.56
N ARG A 236 7.70 -8.85 -19.14
CA ARG A 236 6.40 -9.00 -18.46
C ARG A 236 5.34 -8.18 -19.17
N ALA A 237 4.11 -8.65 -19.08
CA ALA A 237 2.95 -7.95 -19.63
C ALA A 237 1.75 -8.09 -18.71
N LEU A 238 0.95 -7.01 -18.59
CA LEU A 238 -0.28 -7.02 -17.81
C LEU A 238 -1.32 -6.15 -18.52
N GLN A 239 -2.51 -6.70 -18.74
CA GLN A 239 -3.63 -5.93 -19.24
C GLN A 239 -4.37 -5.26 -18.10
N GLY A 240 -4.81 -4.00 -18.35
CA GLY A 240 -5.58 -3.27 -17.36
C GLY A 240 -5.98 -1.89 -17.85
N GLU A 241 -6.18 -1.01 -16.88
CA GLU A 241 -6.48 0.40 -17.10
C GLU A 241 -5.54 1.29 -16.27
N CYS A 242 -5.18 2.43 -16.82
CA CYS A 242 -4.42 3.47 -16.16
C CYS A 242 -4.99 4.85 -16.51
N VAL A 243 -4.42 5.89 -15.94
CA VAL A 243 -4.87 7.27 -16.11
C VAL A 243 -3.67 8.13 -16.52
N ALA A 244 -3.83 8.94 -17.56
CA ALA A 244 -2.90 10.02 -17.83
C ALA A 244 -3.18 11.14 -16.83
N SER A 245 -2.25 11.40 -15.91
CA SER A 245 -2.36 12.52 -14.96
C SER A 245 -1.65 13.76 -15.49
N GLU A 246 -1.79 14.87 -14.77
CA GLU A 246 -1.14 16.15 -15.14
C GLU A 246 0.40 16.00 -15.24
N TYR A 247 1.00 15.14 -14.44
CA TYR A 247 2.44 14.97 -14.33
C TYR A 247 2.95 13.63 -14.89
N GLY A 248 2.08 12.73 -15.31
CA GLY A 248 2.54 11.44 -15.79
C GLY A 248 1.45 10.39 -15.88
N ILE A 249 1.71 9.20 -15.34
CA ILE A 249 0.82 8.05 -15.46
C ILE A 249 0.58 7.41 -14.10
N GLU A 250 -0.68 7.01 -13.84
CA GLU A 250 -1.11 6.41 -12.58
C GLU A 250 -2.27 5.43 -12.77
N GLY A 251 -2.83 4.92 -11.69
CA GLY A 251 -3.98 4.02 -11.70
C GLY A 251 -3.61 2.56 -11.43
N SER A 252 -4.64 1.71 -11.35
CA SER A 252 -4.49 0.34 -10.81
C SER A 252 -3.46 -0.51 -11.55
N LEU A 253 -3.37 -0.39 -12.87
CA LEU A 253 -2.36 -1.08 -13.68
C LEU A 253 -0.96 -0.62 -13.28
N ILE A 254 -0.72 0.69 -13.20
CA ILE A 254 0.60 1.26 -12.89
C ILE A 254 1.01 0.93 -11.46
N TYR A 255 0.06 0.98 -10.51
CA TYR A 255 0.34 0.62 -9.11
C TYR A 255 0.81 -0.84 -8.97
N ALA A 256 0.23 -1.75 -9.75
CA ALA A 256 0.63 -3.16 -9.74
C ALA A 256 2.08 -3.39 -10.24
N LEU A 257 2.60 -2.48 -11.09
CA LEU A 257 3.94 -2.55 -11.67
C LEU A 257 4.95 -1.70 -10.89
N SER A 258 4.48 -0.86 -9.97
CA SER A 258 5.26 0.24 -9.40
C SER A 258 6.54 -0.21 -8.70
N ALA A 259 6.55 -1.39 -8.08
CA ALA A 259 7.74 -1.93 -7.43
C ALA A 259 8.87 -2.21 -8.45
N ASP A 260 8.59 -2.95 -9.52
CA ASP A 260 9.59 -3.26 -10.56
C ASP A 260 10.09 -1.97 -11.23
N LEU A 261 9.19 -1.06 -11.58
CA LEU A 261 9.53 0.20 -12.24
C LEU A 261 10.35 1.13 -11.33
N ARG A 262 10.01 1.21 -10.04
CA ARG A 262 10.76 1.98 -9.05
C ARG A 262 12.17 1.43 -8.87
N GLU A 263 12.30 0.13 -8.67
CA GLU A 263 13.61 -0.49 -8.48
C GLU A 263 14.48 -0.39 -9.76
N THR A 264 13.87 -0.47 -10.94
CA THR A 264 14.58 -0.21 -12.21
C THR A 264 15.08 1.24 -12.25
N LEU A 265 14.24 2.22 -11.86
CA LEU A 265 14.66 3.63 -11.74
C LEU A 265 15.79 3.82 -10.74
N ASN A 266 15.72 3.17 -9.59
CA ASN A 266 16.76 3.25 -8.56
C ASN A 266 18.10 2.66 -9.04
N ARG A 267 18.06 1.54 -9.77
CA ARG A 267 19.24 0.85 -10.27
C ARG A 267 19.89 1.54 -11.47
N ASP A 268 19.06 1.94 -12.45
CA ASP A 268 19.53 2.34 -13.80
C ASP A 268 19.39 3.86 -14.03
N GLY A 269 18.73 4.59 -13.13
CA GLY A 269 18.46 6.02 -13.28
C GLY A 269 17.39 6.34 -14.34
N HIS A 270 16.83 5.33 -15.00
CA HIS A 270 15.74 5.46 -15.96
C HIS A 270 14.92 4.17 -16.03
N ALA A 271 13.64 4.28 -16.37
CA ALA A 271 12.78 3.14 -16.67
C ALA A 271 11.89 3.50 -17.86
N THR A 272 11.61 2.51 -18.69
CA THR A 272 10.66 2.65 -19.79
C THR A 272 9.52 1.67 -19.61
N LEU A 273 8.31 2.19 -19.66
CA LEU A 273 7.07 1.43 -19.74
C LEU A 273 6.56 1.49 -21.17
N TRP A 274 6.19 0.38 -21.75
CA TRP A 274 5.57 0.35 -23.07
C TRP A 274 4.08 0.02 -22.94
N LEU A 275 3.24 0.75 -23.68
CA LEU A 275 1.79 0.51 -23.70
C LEU A 275 1.34 0.06 -25.09
N ASP A 276 0.67 -1.09 -25.17
CA ASP A 276 -0.19 -1.43 -26.29
C ASP A 276 -1.54 -0.73 -26.10
N LEU A 277 -1.81 0.26 -26.94
CA LEU A 277 -3.03 1.08 -26.86
C LEU A 277 -4.25 0.39 -27.44
N VAL A 278 -4.06 -0.66 -28.24
CA VAL A 278 -5.12 -1.38 -28.98
C VAL A 278 -4.93 -2.90 -28.89
N PRO A 279 -4.97 -3.49 -27.71
CA PRO A 279 -4.59 -4.91 -27.48
C PRO A 279 -5.45 -5.91 -28.26
N GLY A 280 -6.64 -5.51 -28.71
CA GLY A 280 -7.51 -6.37 -29.52
C GLY A 280 -7.22 -6.37 -31.02
N ARG A 281 -6.13 -5.70 -31.49
CA ARG A 281 -5.77 -5.62 -32.91
C ARG A 281 -4.30 -5.92 -33.10
N ASP A 282 -4.00 -6.77 -34.07
CA ASP A 282 -2.62 -7.00 -34.52
C ASP A 282 -2.15 -5.92 -35.52
N GLU A 283 -0.86 -5.92 -35.83
CA GLU A 283 -0.25 -4.93 -36.76
C GLU A 283 -0.81 -5.05 -38.19
N ALA A 284 -1.06 -6.27 -38.66
CA ALA A 284 -1.59 -6.52 -40.00
C ALA A 284 -3.01 -5.91 -40.15
N ARG A 285 -3.85 -6.09 -39.14
CA ARG A 285 -5.18 -5.49 -39.08
C ARG A 285 -5.12 -3.98 -39.03
N LEU A 286 -4.24 -3.42 -38.19
CA LEU A 286 -4.04 -1.97 -38.09
C LEU A 286 -3.55 -1.40 -39.43
N LEU A 287 -2.64 -2.08 -40.13
CA LEU A 287 -2.16 -1.65 -41.43
C LEU A 287 -3.30 -1.62 -42.45
N ALA A 288 -4.10 -2.67 -42.53
CA ALA A 288 -5.24 -2.74 -43.44
C ALA A 288 -6.27 -1.63 -43.15
N ASP A 289 -6.61 -1.42 -41.87
CA ASP A 289 -7.58 -0.43 -41.45
C ASP A 289 -7.10 1.02 -41.69
N LEU A 290 -5.84 1.33 -41.36
CA LEU A 290 -5.24 2.66 -41.47
C LEU A 290 -4.80 3.02 -42.89
N SER A 291 -4.62 2.04 -43.78
CA SER A 291 -4.36 2.29 -45.21
C SER A 291 -5.60 2.69 -45.98
N GLN A 292 -6.79 2.65 -45.37
CA GLN A 292 -8.01 3.10 -46.03
C GLN A 292 -7.98 4.62 -46.36
N PRO A 293 -8.59 5.08 -47.47
CA PRO A 293 -8.60 6.50 -47.84
C PRO A 293 -9.20 7.38 -46.74
N ARG A 294 -8.54 8.50 -46.43
CA ARG A 294 -8.99 9.45 -45.37
C ARG A 294 -10.27 10.22 -45.78
N LYS A 295 -10.59 10.29 -47.03
CA LYS A 295 -11.79 10.98 -47.59
C LYS A 295 -11.96 12.42 -47.04
N GLY A 296 -10.87 13.20 -47.06
CA GLY A 296 -10.85 14.59 -46.57
C GLY A 296 -10.76 14.78 -45.05
N ARG A 297 -10.70 13.70 -44.25
CA ARG A 297 -10.58 13.79 -42.78
C ARG A 297 -9.18 14.10 -42.34
N SER A 298 -9.08 14.74 -41.14
CA SER A 298 -7.81 14.89 -40.46
C SER A 298 -7.23 13.51 -40.07
N PHE A 299 -5.92 13.44 -39.91
CA PHE A 299 -5.29 12.15 -39.50
C PHE A 299 -5.78 11.69 -38.12
N GLY A 300 -5.97 12.58 -37.16
CA GLY A 300 -6.50 12.23 -35.84
C GLY A 300 -7.94 11.69 -35.90
N GLU A 301 -8.81 12.21 -36.80
CA GLU A 301 -10.12 11.64 -37.00
C GLU A 301 -10.06 10.28 -37.70
N HIS A 302 -9.13 10.10 -38.63
CA HIS A 302 -8.88 8.83 -39.28
C HIS A 302 -8.43 7.75 -38.27
N LEU A 303 -7.48 8.07 -37.38
CA LEU A 303 -7.03 7.17 -36.31
C LEU A 303 -8.21 6.77 -35.40
N ARG A 304 -9.03 7.73 -34.94
CA ARG A 304 -10.17 7.42 -34.08
C ARG A 304 -11.14 6.47 -34.74
N ARG A 305 -11.42 6.67 -36.01
CA ARG A 305 -12.41 5.88 -36.76
C ARG A 305 -11.89 4.51 -37.15
N GLN A 306 -10.67 4.42 -37.66
CA GLN A 306 -10.11 3.19 -38.22
C GLN A 306 -9.46 2.32 -37.14
N ALA A 307 -8.72 2.91 -36.21
CA ALA A 307 -8.10 2.16 -35.10
C ALA A 307 -8.96 2.10 -33.83
N GLY A 308 -10.13 2.76 -33.81
CA GLY A 308 -11.04 2.76 -32.65
C GLY A 308 -10.46 3.48 -31.45
N LEU A 309 -9.64 4.52 -31.65
CA LEU A 309 -9.02 5.26 -30.57
C LEU A 309 -9.99 6.28 -29.97
N ASP A 310 -9.88 6.51 -28.68
CA ASP A 310 -10.43 7.68 -28.00
C ASP A 310 -9.54 8.91 -28.18
N ALA A 311 -9.95 10.03 -27.58
CA ALA A 311 -9.22 11.29 -27.71
C ALA A 311 -7.81 11.23 -27.08
N VAL A 312 -7.67 10.60 -25.90
CA VAL A 312 -6.39 10.55 -25.18
C VAL A 312 -5.40 9.61 -25.88
N LYS A 313 -5.84 8.43 -26.34
CA LYS A 313 -4.98 7.52 -27.12
C LYS A 313 -4.54 8.13 -28.43
N THR A 314 -5.44 8.86 -29.12
CA THR A 314 -5.10 9.62 -30.32
C THR A 314 -4.04 10.70 -30.03
N ALA A 315 -4.23 11.44 -28.92
CA ALA A 315 -3.27 12.47 -28.50
C ALA A 315 -1.89 11.89 -28.16
N LEU A 316 -1.81 10.71 -27.53
CA LEU A 316 -0.55 10.02 -27.23
C LEU A 316 0.25 9.68 -28.49
N VAL A 317 -0.39 9.33 -29.61
CA VAL A 317 0.32 9.13 -30.88
C VAL A 317 0.98 10.43 -31.34
N PHE A 318 0.29 11.57 -31.26
CA PHE A 318 0.86 12.87 -31.64
C PHE A 318 1.89 13.38 -30.62
N GLU A 319 1.69 13.07 -29.33
CA GLU A 319 2.67 13.38 -28.27
C GLU A 319 4.01 12.70 -28.52
N THR A 320 3.97 11.45 -29.04
CA THR A 320 5.17 10.64 -29.33
C THR A 320 5.79 10.97 -30.68
N LEU A 321 4.99 11.09 -31.75
CA LEU A 321 5.47 11.19 -33.13
C LEU A 321 5.42 12.62 -33.70
N GLY A 322 4.77 13.57 -32.99
CA GLY A 322 4.62 14.93 -33.44
C GLY A 322 3.51 15.12 -34.49
N LYS A 323 3.45 16.33 -35.07
CA LYS A 323 2.38 16.76 -35.98
C LYS A 323 2.33 15.96 -37.30
N ASP A 324 3.49 15.50 -37.73
CA ASP A 324 3.69 14.79 -39.00
C ASP A 324 3.51 13.26 -38.90
N ALA A 325 2.98 12.78 -37.78
CA ALA A 325 2.74 11.34 -37.54
C ALA A 325 2.02 10.65 -38.73
N GLY A 326 1.12 11.36 -39.40
CA GLY A 326 0.38 10.81 -40.53
C GLY A 326 1.19 10.51 -41.78
N ASN A 327 2.45 10.87 -41.84
CA ASN A 327 3.35 10.62 -42.97
C ASN A 327 4.09 9.29 -42.89
N ASP A 328 4.12 8.68 -41.68
CA ASP A 328 4.77 7.38 -41.42
C ASP A 328 3.79 6.43 -40.72
N LEU A 329 3.06 5.67 -41.53
CA LEU A 329 2.08 4.72 -41.03
C LEU A 329 2.71 3.56 -40.24
N ALA A 330 3.93 3.15 -40.61
CA ALA A 330 4.64 2.09 -39.89
C ALA A 330 5.01 2.56 -38.48
N ALA A 331 5.52 3.78 -38.32
CA ALA A 331 5.80 4.37 -37.01
C ALA A 331 4.52 4.54 -36.16
N VAL A 332 3.41 4.89 -36.78
CA VAL A 332 2.11 4.98 -36.08
C VAL A 332 1.67 3.62 -35.56
N ILE A 333 1.73 2.57 -36.38
CA ILE A 333 1.34 1.21 -35.98
C ILE A 333 2.25 0.70 -34.86
N ALA A 334 3.57 0.86 -35.01
CA ALA A 334 4.53 0.52 -33.96
C ALA A 334 4.23 1.25 -32.64
N THR A 335 3.90 2.54 -32.69
CA THR A 335 3.52 3.34 -31.52
C THR A 335 2.21 2.85 -30.91
N LEU A 336 1.20 2.52 -31.71
CA LEU A 336 -0.06 1.97 -31.20
C LEU A 336 0.12 0.65 -30.45
N LYS A 337 1.07 -0.18 -30.90
CA LYS A 337 1.38 -1.49 -30.31
C LYS A 337 2.39 -1.42 -29.18
N ARG A 338 3.27 -0.42 -29.18
CA ARG A 338 4.36 -0.32 -28.20
C ARG A 338 4.75 1.14 -27.94
N LEU A 339 3.79 1.93 -27.47
CA LEU A 339 4.02 3.33 -27.08
C LEU A 339 5.06 3.39 -25.96
N PRO A 340 6.24 4.03 -26.14
CA PRO A 340 7.23 4.15 -25.08
C PRO A 340 6.89 5.30 -24.16
N LEU A 341 6.87 5.03 -22.85
CA LEU A 341 6.79 6.04 -21.81
C LEU A 341 8.05 6.01 -20.97
N ARG A 342 8.86 7.05 -21.11
CA ARG A 342 10.04 7.25 -20.25
C ARG A 342 9.59 7.77 -18.91
N LEU A 343 9.76 6.96 -17.88
CA LEU A 343 9.45 7.33 -16.51
C LEU A 343 10.62 8.12 -15.91
N LEU A 344 10.32 9.22 -15.22
CA LEU A 344 11.33 10.13 -14.67
C LEU A 344 11.60 9.84 -13.19
N ARG A 345 10.55 9.67 -12.43
CA ARG A 345 10.60 9.36 -10.99
C ARG A 345 9.24 8.85 -10.49
N PRO A 346 9.20 8.08 -9.40
CA PRO A 346 7.93 7.77 -8.73
C PRO A 346 7.32 9.05 -8.13
N ARG A 347 6.00 9.06 -7.97
CA ARG A 347 5.30 10.17 -7.29
C ARG A 347 5.76 10.30 -5.83
N PRO A 348 5.73 11.54 -5.28
CA PRO A 348 6.13 11.82 -3.90
C PRO A 348 5.39 10.95 -2.87
N MET A 349 6.08 10.59 -1.79
CA MET A 349 5.56 9.74 -0.70
C MET A 349 4.21 10.21 -0.15
N ALA A 350 3.97 11.51 -0.08
CA ALA A 350 2.72 12.08 0.43
C ALA A 350 1.49 11.79 -0.44
N GLU A 351 1.69 11.40 -1.70
CA GLU A 351 0.62 11.21 -2.70
C GLU A 351 0.35 9.74 -3.02
N VAL A 352 1.19 8.82 -2.54
CA VAL A 352 1.13 7.41 -2.91
C VAL A 352 0.29 6.59 -1.94
N ILE A 353 -0.14 5.39 -2.37
CA ILE A 353 -1.05 4.56 -1.60
C ILE A 353 -0.35 3.94 -0.40
N SER A 354 0.90 3.49 -0.56
CA SER A 354 1.65 2.77 0.46
C SER A 354 3.15 3.08 0.40
N THR A 355 3.86 2.52 1.36
CA THR A 355 5.30 2.71 1.54
C THR A 355 6.00 1.36 1.42
N ALA A 356 7.15 1.34 0.76
CA ALA A 356 8.15 0.27 0.83
C ALA A 356 9.31 0.73 1.72
N GLY A 357 10.15 -0.21 2.17
CA GLY A 357 11.15 0.04 3.19
C GLY A 357 10.54 0.03 4.59
N GLY A 358 11.35 0.34 5.60
CA GLY A 358 10.95 0.30 7.00
C GLY A 358 11.91 -0.51 7.86
N VAL A 359 11.50 -0.93 9.04
CA VAL A 359 12.30 -1.77 9.94
C VAL A 359 12.60 -3.10 9.26
N ARG A 360 13.90 -3.36 9.01
CA ARG A 360 14.33 -4.61 8.35
C ARG A 360 13.89 -5.82 9.17
N LEU A 361 13.35 -6.83 8.51
CA LEU A 361 12.87 -8.02 9.20
C LEU A 361 13.98 -8.79 9.92
N ASP A 362 15.24 -8.62 9.50
CA ASP A 362 16.41 -9.20 10.21
C ASP A 362 16.73 -8.50 11.54
N ALA A 363 16.27 -7.25 11.72
CA ALA A 363 16.38 -6.53 12.99
C ALA A 363 15.39 -7.04 14.05
N LEU A 364 14.51 -7.97 13.69
CA LEU A 364 13.45 -8.51 14.55
C LEU A 364 13.69 -10.00 14.84
N ASP A 365 13.14 -10.47 15.94
CA ASP A 365 12.99 -11.90 16.19
C ASP A 365 11.69 -12.46 15.55
N GLU A 366 11.43 -13.74 15.74
CA GLU A 366 10.24 -14.41 15.21
C GLU A 366 8.93 -13.84 15.80
N GLY A 367 8.94 -13.23 16.98
CA GLY A 367 7.82 -12.56 17.63
C GLY A 367 7.65 -11.10 17.24
N LEU A 368 8.44 -10.61 16.28
CA LEU A 368 8.53 -9.21 15.85
C LEU A 368 9.05 -8.25 16.93
N MET A 369 9.81 -8.77 17.93
CA MET A 369 10.54 -7.95 18.89
C MET A 369 11.83 -7.42 18.27
N LEU A 370 12.13 -6.14 18.46
CA LEU A 370 13.40 -5.55 18.06
C LEU A 370 14.56 -6.16 18.84
N ARG A 371 15.54 -6.73 18.12
CA ARG A 371 16.74 -7.32 18.75
C ARG A 371 17.54 -6.28 19.53
N ALA A 372 17.58 -5.03 19.03
CA ALA A 372 18.28 -3.93 19.68
C ALA A 372 17.51 -3.34 20.89
N LEU A 373 16.22 -3.61 21.03
CA LEU A 373 15.34 -3.03 22.05
C LEU A 373 14.40 -4.09 22.64
N PRO A 374 14.87 -4.95 23.56
CA PRO A 374 14.03 -5.96 24.18
C PRO A 374 12.79 -5.36 24.83
N GLY A 375 11.61 -5.97 24.59
CA GLY A 375 10.30 -5.49 25.03
C GLY A 375 9.64 -4.49 24.08
N VAL A 376 10.28 -4.13 22.95
CA VAL A 376 9.69 -3.31 21.90
C VAL A 376 9.45 -4.16 20.66
N PHE A 377 8.22 -4.18 20.19
CA PHE A 377 7.75 -4.95 19.04
C PHE A 377 7.29 -4.02 17.92
N CYS A 378 7.37 -4.45 16.68
CA CYS A 378 6.93 -3.66 15.52
C CYS A 378 5.88 -4.43 14.71
N ALA A 379 4.89 -3.73 14.13
CA ALA A 379 3.85 -4.34 13.31
C ALA A 379 3.35 -3.40 12.20
N GLY A 380 2.84 -3.98 11.13
CA GLY A 380 2.19 -3.24 10.04
C GLY A 380 3.17 -2.69 9.01
N GLU A 381 2.75 -1.60 8.37
CA GLU A 381 3.45 -0.98 7.24
C GLU A 381 4.78 -0.30 7.62
N MET A 382 5.11 -0.19 8.91
CA MET A 382 6.43 0.27 9.34
C MET A 382 7.54 -0.79 9.17
N LEU A 383 7.20 -2.03 8.91
CA LEU A 383 8.12 -3.12 8.63
C LEU A 383 8.54 -3.11 7.16
N ASP A 384 9.76 -3.59 6.86
CA ASP A 384 10.33 -3.63 5.51
C ASP A 384 9.71 -4.77 4.68
N TRP A 385 8.52 -4.49 4.17
CA TRP A 385 7.81 -5.31 3.19
C TRP A 385 6.88 -4.44 2.33
N GLU A 386 6.55 -4.92 1.15
CA GLU A 386 5.55 -4.30 0.29
C GLU A 386 4.67 -5.34 -0.39
N ALA A 387 3.50 -4.90 -0.87
CA ALA A 387 2.60 -5.71 -1.68
C ALA A 387 1.81 -4.81 -2.65
N PRO A 388 1.31 -5.34 -3.77
CA PRO A 388 0.43 -4.58 -4.66
C PRO A 388 -0.89 -4.22 -3.97
N THR A 389 -1.63 -3.28 -4.57
CA THR A 389 -3.03 -3.04 -4.18
C THR A 389 -3.87 -4.30 -4.43
N GLY A 390 -4.90 -4.53 -3.63
CA GLY A 390 -5.75 -5.71 -3.78
C GLY A 390 -6.16 -6.35 -2.45
N GLY A 391 -5.90 -5.68 -1.31
CA GLY A 391 -6.23 -6.16 0.04
C GLY A 391 -5.07 -6.86 0.75
N TYR A 392 -3.97 -7.16 0.04
CA TYR A 392 -2.77 -7.79 0.61
C TYR A 392 -2.14 -6.97 1.74
N LEU A 393 -2.05 -5.63 1.55
CA LEU A 393 -1.50 -4.71 2.55
C LEU A 393 -2.27 -4.77 3.87
N LEU A 394 -3.60 -4.73 3.83
CA LEU A 394 -4.42 -4.83 5.04
C LEU A 394 -4.23 -6.18 5.72
N THR A 395 -4.29 -7.28 4.96
CA THR A 395 -4.14 -8.64 5.52
C THR A 395 -2.81 -8.78 6.26
N ALA A 396 -1.68 -8.34 5.68
CA ALA A 396 -0.38 -8.37 6.35
C ALA A 396 -0.32 -7.44 7.58
N CYS A 397 -1.01 -6.29 7.56
CA CYS A 397 -1.11 -5.44 8.75
C CYS A 397 -1.80 -6.15 9.92
N TYR A 398 -2.90 -6.85 9.65
CA TYR A 398 -3.60 -7.64 10.67
C TYR A 398 -2.73 -8.82 11.15
N ALA A 399 -2.16 -9.58 10.22
CA ALA A 399 -1.33 -10.74 10.52
C ALA A 399 -0.09 -10.37 11.36
N SER A 400 0.61 -9.29 11.01
CA SER A 400 1.75 -8.80 11.79
C SER A 400 1.32 -8.24 13.14
N GLY A 401 0.14 -7.62 13.24
CA GLY A 401 -0.43 -7.17 14.51
C GLY A 401 -0.70 -8.32 15.48
N LEU A 402 -1.26 -9.44 14.98
CA LEU A 402 -1.43 -10.68 15.74
C LEU A 402 -0.06 -11.22 16.18
N ARG A 403 0.88 -11.32 15.22
CA ARG A 403 2.21 -11.90 15.50
C ARG A 403 2.96 -11.11 16.58
N ALA A 404 2.90 -9.77 16.55
CA ALA A 404 3.48 -8.92 17.58
C ALA A 404 2.80 -9.13 18.95
N ALA A 405 1.48 -9.27 18.99
CA ALA A 405 0.73 -9.54 20.22
C ALA A 405 1.11 -10.89 20.84
N GLU A 406 1.25 -11.93 20.03
CA GLU A 406 1.74 -13.24 20.45
C GLU A 406 3.19 -13.16 20.98
N GLY A 407 4.04 -12.41 20.27
CA GLY A 407 5.42 -12.14 20.70
C GLY A 407 5.49 -11.46 22.06
N VAL A 408 4.68 -10.41 22.28
CA VAL A 408 4.56 -9.74 23.60
C VAL A 408 4.15 -10.74 24.68
N THR A 409 3.12 -11.52 24.42
CA THR A 409 2.58 -12.49 25.40
C THR A 409 3.63 -13.55 25.77
N ALA A 410 4.31 -14.10 24.76
CA ALA A 410 5.38 -15.08 24.97
C ALA A 410 6.57 -14.47 25.74
N TRP A 411 6.99 -13.27 25.39
CA TRP A 411 8.10 -12.57 26.06
C TRP A 411 7.80 -12.27 27.54
N LEU A 412 6.57 -11.82 27.85
CA LEU A 412 6.16 -11.56 29.23
C LEU A 412 6.03 -12.84 30.07
N ALA A 413 5.69 -13.97 29.47
CA ALA A 413 5.59 -15.25 30.16
C ALA A 413 6.94 -15.76 30.66
N THR A 414 8.05 -15.25 30.10
CA THR A 414 9.43 -15.62 30.50
C THR A 414 9.99 -14.69 31.59
N ARG A 415 9.22 -13.74 32.10
CA ARG A 415 9.60 -12.71 33.09
C ARG A 415 8.58 -12.59 34.21
#